data_15e561c6f2df4348a3911e6673eac8d8
#
_entry.id   15e561c6f2df4348a3911e6673eac8d8
#
_cell.length_a   1.000
_cell.length_b   1.000
_cell.length_c   1.000
_cell.angle_alpha   90.00
_cell.angle_beta   90.00
_cell.angle_gamma   90.00
#
_symmetry.space_group_name_H-M   'P 1'
#
loop_
_entity.id
_entity.type
_entity.pdbx_description
1 polymer ?
#
loop_
_entity_poly.entity_id
_entity_poly.type
_entity_poly.pdbx_seq_one_letter_code
_entity_poly.pdbx_strand_id
1 'polypeptide(L)'
;ALGSEAAVLPFFPHMAARLAAAHLVMSRSGASTVSEIAVIGRPALLVPYPHALDHDQAANAAALAAAGGAEVHPQSTLSAERIAALVGGLMDDPGRAATMAAAAKSSGKPDAARLLADLTEAIASRKSVSEFRKETH
;
A
#
# COMPACT_ATOMS: atom_id res chain seq x y z
N ALA A 1 -15.21 10.93 24.39
CA ALA A 1 -15.56 11.04 22.97
C ALA A 1 -14.66 12.11 22.37
N LEU A 2 -13.90 11.78 21.30
CA LEU A 2 -12.93 12.70 20.68
C LEU A 2 -13.60 13.73 19.75
N GLY A 3 -14.93 13.83 19.74
CA GLY A 3 -15.67 14.78 18.88
C GLY A 3 -15.48 14.55 17.37
N SER A 4 -14.84 13.47 16.98
CA SER A 4 -14.60 13.14 15.57
C SER A 4 -15.70 12.23 15.04
N GLU A 5 -16.17 12.50 13.84
CA GLU A 5 -17.09 11.62 13.12
C GLU A 5 -16.36 10.34 12.70
N ALA A 6 -16.96 9.17 12.96
CA ALA A 6 -16.40 7.88 12.59
C ALA A 6 -17.47 7.00 11.95
N ALA A 7 -17.14 6.38 10.83
CA ALA A 7 -17.96 5.36 10.20
C ALA A 7 -17.35 3.97 10.43
N VAL A 8 -18.11 3.07 11.04
CA VAL A 8 -17.72 1.67 11.27
C VAL A 8 -18.71 0.78 10.54
N LEU A 9 -18.23 0.07 9.53
CA LEU A 9 -19.05 -0.79 8.69
C LEU A 9 -18.37 -2.14 8.53
N PRO A 10 -19.15 -3.25 8.40
CA PRO A 10 -18.57 -4.57 8.12
C PRO A 10 -17.93 -4.65 6.72
N PHE A 11 -18.35 -3.78 5.81
CA PHE A 11 -17.84 -3.69 4.44
C PHE A 11 -17.97 -2.25 3.93
N PHE A 12 -16.92 -1.77 3.26
CA PHE A 12 -16.92 -0.46 2.59
C PHE A 12 -16.99 -0.63 1.07
N PRO A 13 -18.06 -0.20 0.41
CA PRO A 13 -18.09 -0.13 -1.04
C PRO A 13 -17.15 0.98 -1.55
N HIS A 14 -16.74 0.85 -2.82
CA HIS A 14 -15.91 1.86 -3.50
C HIS A 14 -14.57 2.14 -2.78
N MET A 15 -13.84 1.10 -2.40
CA MET A 15 -12.60 1.22 -1.63
C MET A 15 -11.56 2.13 -2.31
N ALA A 16 -11.40 2.06 -3.63
CA ALA A 16 -10.47 2.92 -4.36
C ALA A 16 -10.77 4.41 -4.16
N ALA A 17 -12.04 4.82 -4.20
CA ALA A 17 -12.43 6.20 -3.96
C ALA A 17 -12.18 6.63 -2.51
N ARG A 18 -12.41 5.73 -1.55
CA ARG A 18 -12.12 5.99 -0.13
C ARG A 18 -10.63 6.14 0.13
N LEU A 19 -9.81 5.26 -0.43
CA LEU A 19 -8.36 5.39 -0.35
C LEU A 19 -7.89 6.69 -1.01
N ALA A 20 -8.44 7.05 -2.16
CA ALA A 20 -8.10 8.31 -2.84
C ALA A 20 -8.48 9.56 -2.04
N ALA A 21 -9.52 9.50 -1.21
CA ALA A 21 -9.93 10.60 -0.33
C ALA A 21 -9.20 10.63 1.02
N ALA A 22 -8.52 9.53 1.39
CA ALA A 22 -7.84 9.44 2.68
C ALA A 22 -6.56 10.29 2.71
N HIS A 23 -6.24 10.92 3.84
CA HIS A 23 -4.95 11.57 4.08
C HIS A 23 -3.89 10.59 4.57
N LEU A 24 -4.31 9.52 5.23
CA LEU A 24 -3.47 8.47 5.78
C LEU A 24 -4.24 7.14 5.75
N VAL A 25 -3.56 6.06 5.46
CA VAL A 25 -4.12 4.71 5.52
C VAL A 25 -3.43 3.92 6.62
N MET A 26 -4.19 3.37 7.56
CA MET A 26 -3.69 2.39 8.52
C MET A 26 -4.34 1.04 8.24
N SER A 27 -3.54 0.01 7.95
CA SER A 27 -4.09 -1.29 7.55
C SER A 27 -3.14 -2.46 7.80
N ARG A 28 -3.65 -3.67 7.59
CA ARG A 28 -2.83 -4.86 7.35
C ARG A 28 -2.11 -4.73 6.01
N SER A 29 -1.03 -5.49 5.83
CA SER A 29 -0.18 -5.42 4.64
C SER A 29 -0.37 -6.62 3.69
N GLY A 30 -1.62 -7.00 3.44
CA GLY A 30 -1.94 -7.96 2.37
C GLY A 30 -1.51 -7.41 1.00
N ALA A 31 -1.14 -8.29 0.07
CA ALA A 31 -0.57 -7.91 -1.23
C ALA A 31 -1.46 -6.94 -2.02
N SER A 32 -2.78 -7.19 -2.10
CA SER A 32 -3.72 -6.30 -2.78
C SER A 32 -3.78 -4.91 -2.13
N THR A 33 -3.88 -4.86 -0.80
CA THR A 33 -3.94 -3.59 -0.06
C THR A 33 -2.69 -2.74 -0.26
N VAL A 34 -1.51 -3.36 -0.17
CA VAL A 34 -0.23 -2.65 -0.41
C VAL A 34 -0.15 -2.13 -1.84
N SER A 35 -0.57 -2.94 -2.81
CA SER A 35 -0.62 -2.54 -4.23
C SER A 35 -1.59 -1.39 -4.47
N GLU A 36 -2.77 -1.41 -3.88
CA GLU A 36 -3.76 -0.34 -3.98
C GLU A 36 -3.26 0.97 -3.37
N ILE A 37 -2.66 0.91 -2.18
CA ILE A 37 -2.03 2.06 -1.52
C ILE A 37 -0.95 2.67 -2.40
N ALA A 38 -0.09 1.83 -2.98
CA ALA A 38 0.99 2.27 -3.86
C ALA A 38 0.45 2.92 -5.14
N VAL A 39 -0.49 2.29 -5.84
CA VAL A 39 -1.06 2.83 -7.10
C VAL A 39 -1.77 4.16 -6.87
N ILE A 40 -2.53 4.29 -5.78
CA ILE A 40 -3.23 5.53 -5.45
C ILE A 40 -2.25 6.60 -4.93
N GLY A 41 -1.20 6.18 -4.26
CA GLY A 41 -0.19 7.06 -3.66
C GLY A 41 -0.68 7.69 -2.36
N ARG A 42 -0.80 6.88 -1.30
CA ARG A 42 -1.18 7.36 0.03
C ARG A 42 -0.11 6.99 1.06
N PRO A 43 0.16 7.88 2.02
CA PRO A 43 1.03 7.53 3.14
C PRO A 43 0.36 6.43 3.96
N ALA A 44 1.13 5.46 4.44
CA ALA A 44 0.56 4.32 5.14
C ALA A 44 1.28 3.98 6.44
N LEU A 45 0.50 3.56 7.44
CA LEU A 45 0.96 2.85 8.62
C LEU A 45 0.54 1.38 8.47
N LEU A 46 1.51 0.51 8.23
CA LEU A 46 1.25 -0.90 7.97
C LEU A 46 1.49 -1.73 9.22
N VAL A 47 0.51 -2.57 9.54
CA VAL A 47 0.53 -3.47 10.69
C VAL A 47 0.42 -4.90 10.16
N PRO A 48 1.54 -5.57 9.83
CA PRO A 48 1.53 -6.95 9.34
C PRO A 48 0.79 -7.87 10.31
N TYR A 49 0.01 -8.81 9.77
CA TYR A 49 -0.65 -9.80 10.59
C TYR A 49 0.38 -10.80 11.13
N PRO A 50 0.50 -10.95 12.47
CA PRO A 50 1.59 -11.72 13.08
C PRO A 50 1.52 -13.24 12.79
N HIS A 51 0.36 -13.75 12.42
CA HIS A 51 0.13 -15.15 12.11
C HIS A 51 -0.12 -15.40 10.62
N ALA A 52 0.34 -14.48 9.75
CA ALA A 52 0.27 -14.69 8.31
C ALA A 52 1.15 -15.89 7.91
N LEU A 53 0.60 -16.77 7.07
CA LEU A 53 1.36 -17.86 6.50
C LEU A 53 2.54 -17.29 5.71
N ASP A 54 3.69 -17.93 5.82
CA ASP A 54 4.93 -17.61 5.08
C ASP A 54 5.47 -16.16 5.28
N HIS A 55 4.99 -15.44 6.30
CA HIS A 55 5.41 -14.07 6.59
C HIS A 55 5.27 -13.09 5.42
N ASP A 56 4.42 -13.38 4.45
CA ASP A 56 4.20 -12.59 3.23
C ASP A 56 3.80 -11.14 3.54
N GLN A 57 2.97 -10.90 4.56
CA GLN A 57 2.57 -9.56 4.96
C GLN A 57 3.76 -8.71 5.45
N ALA A 58 4.71 -9.30 6.14
CA ALA A 58 5.91 -8.59 6.55
C ALA A 58 6.77 -8.18 5.33
N ALA A 59 6.92 -9.08 4.36
CA ALA A 59 7.63 -8.82 3.12
C ALA A 59 6.96 -7.73 2.27
N ASN A 60 5.63 -7.78 2.11
CA ASN A 60 4.85 -6.77 1.41
C ASN A 60 5.00 -5.40 2.05
N ALA A 61 4.91 -5.32 3.38
CA ALA A 61 5.08 -4.07 4.13
C ALA A 61 6.50 -3.51 3.96
N ALA A 62 7.53 -4.37 4.05
CA ALA A 62 8.91 -3.96 3.94
C ALA A 62 9.24 -3.35 2.57
N ALA A 63 8.66 -3.86 1.48
CA ALA A 63 8.87 -3.33 0.15
C ALA A 63 8.37 -1.88 0.02
N LEU A 64 7.15 -1.58 0.51
CA LEU A 64 6.60 -0.22 0.47
C LEU A 64 7.34 0.73 1.44
N ALA A 65 7.76 0.22 2.61
CA ALA A 65 8.55 0.98 3.57
C ALA A 65 9.95 1.33 3.03
N ALA A 66 10.62 0.38 2.36
CA ALA A 66 11.92 0.63 1.73
C ALA A 66 11.84 1.70 0.63
N ALA A 67 10.71 1.80 -0.07
CA ALA A 67 10.44 2.89 -1.00
C ALA A 67 10.15 4.24 -0.30
N GLY A 68 9.94 4.25 1.01
CA GLY A 68 9.57 5.44 1.78
C GLY A 68 8.06 5.74 1.82
N GLY A 69 7.22 4.87 1.27
CA GLY A 69 5.77 5.07 1.18
C GLY A 69 4.98 4.62 2.41
N ALA A 70 5.60 3.92 3.33
CA ALA A 70 4.94 3.42 4.53
C ALA A 70 5.88 3.35 5.73
N GLU A 71 5.28 3.37 6.93
CA GLU A 71 5.93 2.92 8.16
C GLU A 71 5.33 1.57 8.58
N VAL A 72 6.17 0.69 9.10
CA VAL A 72 5.77 -0.65 9.52
C VAL A 72 5.86 -0.79 11.03
N HIS A 73 4.77 -1.17 11.65
CA HIS A 73 4.68 -1.32 13.10
C HIS A 73 4.16 -2.73 13.45
N PRO A 74 4.95 -3.56 14.17
CA PRO A 74 4.45 -4.83 14.68
C PRO A 74 3.26 -4.62 15.61
N GLN A 75 2.23 -5.47 15.50
CA GLN A 75 1.02 -5.35 16.32
C GLN A 75 1.32 -5.32 17.83
N SER A 76 2.31 -6.07 18.28
CA SER A 76 2.71 -6.16 19.69
C SER A 76 3.27 -4.85 20.26
N THR A 77 3.64 -3.89 19.39
CA THR A 77 4.19 -2.58 19.81
C THR A 77 3.14 -1.47 19.83
N LEU A 78 1.90 -1.79 19.47
CA LEU A 78 0.82 -0.80 19.31
C LEU A 78 -0.13 -0.83 20.52
N SER A 79 -0.23 0.31 21.18
CA SER A 79 -1.32 0.66 22.09
C SER A 79 -2.19 1.74 21.44
N ALA A 80 -3.34 2.06 22.05
CA ALA A 80 -4.19 3.17 21.57
C ALA A 80 -3.44 4.51 21.56
N GLU A 81 -2.66 4.77 22.61
CA GLU A 81 -1.84 5.98 22.75
C GLU A 81 -0.74 6.03 21.69
N ARG A 82 -0.11 4.88 21.41
CA ARG A 82 0.92 4.79 20.36
C ARG A 82 0.34 5.03 18.97
N ILE A 83 -0.84 4.47 18.67
CA ILE A 83 -1.55 4.71 17.41
C ILE A 83 -1.90 6.20 17.29
N ALA A 84 -2.45 6.81 18.33
CA ALA A 84 -2.78 8.24 18.35
C ALA A 84 -1.55 9.11 18.10
N ALA A 85 -0.41 8.79 18.71
CA ALA A 85 0.84 9.52 18.50
C ALA A 85 1.38 9.37 17.07
N LEU A 86 1.31 8.17 16.47
CA LEU A 86 1.76 7.92 15.09
C LEU A 86 0.87 8.67 14.08
N VAL A 87 -0.44 8.57 14.23
CA VAL A 87 -1.40 9.27 13.36
C VAL A 87 -1.25 10.78 13.52
N GLY A 88 -1.22 11.29 14.74
CA GLY A 88 -1.05 12.71 15.02
C GLY A 88 0.25 13.24 14.42
N GLY A 89 1.37 12.56 14.63
CA GLY A 89 2.67 12.99 14.09
C GLY A 89 2.73 13.08 12.57
N LEU A 90 1.96 12.26 11.84
CA LEU A 90 1.84 12.37 10.39
C LEU A 90 0.84 13.46 9.96
N MET A 91 -0.24 13.63 10.71
CA MET A 91 -1.24 14.67 10.40
C MET A 91 -0.72 16.09 10.70
N ASP A 92 0.18 16.22 11.68
CA ASP A 92 0.81 17.48 12.05
C ASP A 92 2.01 17.85 11.14
N ASP A 93 2.46 16.91 10.27
CA ASP A 93 3.54 17.12 9.29
C ASP A 93 3.06 16.81 7.85
N PRO A 94 2.35 17.75 7.21
CA PRO A 94 1.88 17.58 5.83
C PRO A 94 3.01 17.36 4.83
N GLY A 95 4.21 17.91 5.08
CA GLY A 95 5.36 17.74 4.22
C GLY A 95 5.85 16.30 4.20
N ARG A 96 5.98 15.68 5.37
CA ARG A 96 6.29 14.26 5.53
C ARG A 96 5.23 13.37 4.89
N ALA A 97 3.96 13.64 5.15
CA ALA A 97 2.85 12.89 4.57
C ALA A 97 2.87 12.97 3.04
N ALA A 98 3.12 14.14 2.46
CA ALA A 98 3.23 14.32 1.01
C ALA A 98 4.43 13.57 0.41
N THR A 99 5.57 13.59 1.09
CA THR A 99 6.77 12.83 0.67
C THR A 99 6.49 11.33 0.67
N MET A 100 5.87 10.81 1.72
CA MET A 100 5.47 9.40 1.80
C MET A 100 4.46 9.05 0.70
N ALA A 101 3.48 9.90 0.43
CA ALA A 101 2.50 9.69 -0.63
C ALA A 101 3.15 9.59 -2.02
N ALA A 102 4.09 10.50 -2.32
CA ALA A 102 4.85 10.49 -3.56
C ALA A 102 5.73 9.22 -3.69
N ALA A 103 6.39 8.82 -2.62
CA ALA A 103 7.19 7.60 -2.56
C ALA A 103 6.32 6.34 -2.77
N ALA A 104 5.15 6.27 -2.13
CA ALA A 104 4.19 5.18 -2.37
C ALA A 104 3.78 5.14 -3.85
N LYS A 105 3.42 6.28 -4.42
CA LYS A 105 2.99 6.38 -5.83
C LYS A 105 4.07 5.94 -6.81
N SER A 106 5.31 6.28 -6.56
CA SER A 106 6.44 5.89 -7.42
C SER A 106 6.70 4.38 -7.44
N SER A 107 6.33 3.66 -6.39
CA SER A 107 6.44 2.20 -6.31
C SER A 107 5.24 1.46 -6.90
N GLY A 108 4.13 2.16 -7.17
CA GLY A 108 2.92 1.59 -7.74
C GLY A 108 3.10 1.11 -9.18
N LYS A 109 2.37 0.06 -9.54
CA LYS A 109 2.37 -0.52 -10.90
C LYS A 109 0.94 -0.53 -11.46
N PRO A 110 0.41 0.63 -11.92
CA PRO A 110 -0.96 0.72 -12.41
C PRO A 110 -1.23 -0.17 -13.62
N ASP A 111 -0.20 -0.44 -14.42
CA ASP A 111 -0.28 -1.26 -15.63
C ASP A 111 0.00 -2.76 -15.40
N ALA A 112 0.12 -3.21 -14.15
CA ALA A 112 0.54 -4.58 -13.83
C ALA A 112 -0.34 -5.65 -14.52
N ALA A 113 -1.67 -5.47 -14.52
CA ALA A 113 -2.59 -6.40 -15.16
C ALA A 113 -2.40 -6.45 -16.68
N ARG A 114 -2.22 -5.30 -17.33
CA ARG A 114 -1.94 -5.20 -18.75
C ARG A 114 -0.60 -5.87 -19.11
N LEU A 115 0.45 -5.55 -18.36
CA LEU A 115 1.77 -6.14 -18.58
C LEU A 115 1.76 -7.67 -18.40
N LEU A 116 0.96 -8.18 -17.46
CA LEU A 116 0.80 -9.62 -17.27
C LEU A 116 0.06 -10.27 -18.44
N ALA A 117 -0.99 -9.62 -18.95
CA ALA A 117 -1.71 -10.08 -20.14
C ALA A 117 -0.78 -10.12 -21.36
N ASP A 118 -0.05 -9.02 -21.62
CA ASP A 118 0.90 -8.91 -22.71
C ASP A 118 2.00 -10.00 -22.62
N LEU A 119 2.51 -10.27 -21.41
CA LEU A 119 3.48 -11.33 -21.18
C LEU A 119 2.89 -12.71 -21.46
N THR A 120 1.65 -12.94 -21.05
CA THR A 120 0.95 -14.22 -21.31
C THR A 120 0.77 -14.45 -22.80
N GLU A 121 0.37 -13.45 -23.56
CA GLU A 121 0.24 -13.52 -25.01
C GLU A 121 1.61 -13.75 -25.70
N ALA A 122 2.65 -13.08 -25.23
CA ALA A 122 4.01 -13.29 -25.75
C ALA A 122 4.49 -14.73 -25.56
N ILE A 123 4.27 -15.30 -24.37
CA ILE A 123 4.60 -16.69 -24.07
C ILE A 123 3.78 -17.67 -24.94
N ALA A 124 2.47 -17.44 -25.07
CA ALA A 124 1.58 -18.25 -25.90
C ALA A 124 2.02 -18.21 -27.38
N SER A 125 2.52 -17.08 -27.85
CA SER A 125 3.06 -16.89 -29.22
C SER A 125 4.52 -17.34 -29.34
N ARG A 126 5.10 -18.00 -28.32
CA ARG A 126 6.50 -18.47 -28.29
C ARG A 126 7.55 -17.35 -28.45
N LYS A 127 7.23 -16.11 -28.15
CA LYS A 127 8.22 -15.04 -28.08
C LYS A 127 9.16 -15.28 -26.91
N SER A 128 10.42 -14.91 -27.08
CA SER A 128 11.38 -14.97 -25.97
C SER A 128 11.16 -13.82 -24.97
N VAL A 129 11.57 -14.01 -23.72
CA VAL A 129 11.51 -12.95 -22.68
C VAL A 129 12.33 -11.71 -23.09
N SER A 130 13.41 -11.91 -23.84
CA SER A 130 14.25 -10.83 -24.34
C SER A 130 13.57 -9.97 -25.42
N GLU A 131 12.76 -10.57 -26.26
CA GLU A 131 11.93 -9.86 -27.26
C GLU A 131 10.82 -9.07 -26.58
N PHE A 132 10.11 -9.69 -25.63
CA PHE A 132 9.06 -9.01 -24.85
C PHE A 132 9.59 -7.76 -24.13
N ARG A 133 10.76 -7.86 -23.45
CA ARG A 133 11.36 -6.72 -22.75
C ARG A 133 11.73 -5.54 -23.64
N LYS A 134 12.05 -5.78 -24.91
CA LYS A 134 12.36 -4.70 -25.87
C LYS A 134 11.13 -3.94 -26.34
N GLU A 135 9.95 -4.58 -26.33
CA GLU A 135 8.69 -3.98 -26.78
C GLU A 135 8.00 -3.18 -25.66
N THR A 136 8.36 -3.40 -24.39
CA THR A 136 7.69 -2.80 -23.21
C THR A 136 8.49 -1.67 -22.53
N HIS A 137 9.65 -1.33 -23.07
CA HIS A 137 10.50 -0.18 -22.72
C HIS A 137 10.61 0.79 -23.88
#